data_e700e04ced5e194e2f49fcb53fa8da6a
#
_entry.id   e700e04ced5e194e2f49fcb53fa8da6a
#
_cell.length_a   1.000
_cell.length_b   1.000
_cell.length_c   1.000
_cell.angle_alpha   90.00
_cell.angle_beta   90.00
_cell.angle_gamma   90.00
#
_symmetry.space_group_name_H-M   'P 1'
#
loop_
_entity.id
_entity.type
_entity.pdbx_description
1 polymer ?
#
loop_
_entity_poly.entity_id
_entity_poly.type
_entity_poly.pdbx_seq_one_letter_code
_entity_poly.pdbx_strand_id
1 'polypeptide(L)'
;MNKKRILLIASYDGSLIRFRGDFIKSLVDDGFEVFTAAPDYADEFRQNIKDLGATPLEFKLQRTGLNPFKDFKSILELKSLMKENKIDLVFPYTVKPVIYGSMAANMCKIPVISLITGLGYAFTGLTAKARLLQRFNETLYKLSIRKNKVIVFQNKDDYQLFLDRKVISKKQKVDFVSGSGVNLNQFSFKEKDASDSVSFLLVARLIKEKGIALYMEAAKILKAKYPKAEFHLIGAPETSPSAISEDELKVLHKEGVIVFHGSQNNIPEHLNARDVFVLPSYYREGLPRTTLEACACGNPIITTDSVGCRESVKEGINGFLIKPQSLEALVEPMEFFINNPAKIKEMGINSRTYAEERFDVNIINNDLINLIKKEL
;
A
#
# COMPACT_ATOMS: atom_id res chain seq x y z
N MET A 1 -11.83 -2.65 34.62
CA MET A 1 -12.68 -2.35 33.41
C MET A 1 -12.48 -3.45 32.40
N ASN A 2 -13.55 -3.96 31.76
CA ASN A 2 -13.38 -4.91 30.66
C ASN A 2 -12.64 -4.25 29.51
N LYS A 3 -11.62 -4.92 28.97
CA LYS A 3 -10.88 -4.45 27.80
C LYS A 3 -11.85 -4.30 26.61
N LYS A 4 -11.72 -3.21 25.84
CA LYS A 4 -12.48 -3.02 24.62
C LYS A 4 -11.97 -3.93 23.50
N ARG A 5 -12.87 -4.53 22.74
CA ARG A 5 -12.61 -5.55 21.72
C ARG A 5 -12.66 -4.95 20.32
N ILE A 6 -11.52 -4.94 19.64
CA ILE A 6 -11.35 -4.37 18.30
C ILE A 6 -11.17 -5.50 17.28
N LEU A 7 -11.94 -5.48 16.19
CA LEU A 7 -11.80 -6.42 15.07
C LEU A 7 -11.22 -5.74 13.84
N LEU A 8 -10.00 -6.10 13.44
CA LEU A 8 -9.42 -5.73 12.14
C LEU A 8 -9.85 -6.74 11.09
N ILE A 9 -10.32 -6.28 9.91
CA ILE A 9 -10.74 -7.18 8.82
C ILE A 9 -9.92 -6.91 7.57
N ALA A 10 -9.31 -7.97 7.03
CA ALA A 10 -8.43 -7.94 5.86
C ALA A 10 -8.95 -8.84 4.72
N SER A 11 -8.47 -8.58 3.50
CA SER A 11 -8.78 -9.40 2.33
C SER A 11 -7.87 -10.63 2.18
N TYR A 12 -6.75 -10.69 2.90
CA TYR A 12 -5.83 -11.83 3.01
C TYR A 12 -4.95 -11.67 4.25
N ASP A 13 -4.52 -12.79 4.79
CA ASP A 13 -3.79 -12.91 6.06
C ASP A 13 -2.45 -12.16 6.09
N GLY A 14 -1.60 -12.34 5.09
CA GLY A 14 -0.29 -11.70 5.03
C GLY A 14 -0.35 -10.17 5.03
N SER A 15 -1.50 -9.55 4.68
CA SER A 15 -1.64 -8.09 4.77
C SER A 15 -1.73 -7.59 6.21
N LEU A 16 -2.25 -8.41 7.12
CA LEU A 16 -2.33 -8.08 8.55
C LEU A 16 -0.94 -7.91 9.15
N ILE A 17 -0.01 -8.79 8.81
CA ILE A 17 1.38 -8.70 9.29
C ILE A 17 2.15 -7.61 8.55
N ARG A 18 2.15 -7.66 7.22
CA ARG A 18 3.01 -6.80 6.40
C ARG A 18 2.64 -5.31 6.48
N PHE A 19 1.36 -4.98 6.63
CA PHE A 19 0.87 -3.60 6.59
C PHE A 19 0.27 -3.11 7.91
N ARG A 20 -0.07 -4.02 8.82
CA ARG A 20 -0.78 -3.70 10.06
C ARG A 20 -0.18 -4.35 11.29
N GLY A 21 0.94 -5.09 11.18
CA GLY A 21 1.58 -5.75 12.33
C GLY A 21 1.94 -4.76 13.43
N ASP A 22 2.59 -3.65 13.09
CA ASP A 22 2.90 -2.58 14.05
C ASP A 22 1.62 -1.95 14.65
N PHE A 23 0.55 -1.78 13.87
CA PHE A 23 -0.73 -1.26 14.37
C PHE A 23 -1.44 -2.23 15.30
N ILE A 24 -1.46 -3.53 14.97
CA ILE A 24 -1.99 -4.58 15.84
C ILE A 24 -1.24 -4.59 17.17
N LYS A 25 0.09 -4.55 17.11
CA LYS A 25 0.94 -4.51 18.32
C LYS A 25 0.65 -3.26 19.17
N SER A 26 0.57 -2.09 18.53
CA SER A 26 0.26 -0.83 19.21
C SER A 26 -1.11 -0.84 19.90
N LEU A 27 -2.13 -1.46 19.28
CA LEU A 27 -3.46 -1.61 19.89
C LEU A 27 -3.41 -2.53 21.11
N VAL A 28 -2.68 -3.65 21.03
CA VAL A 28 -2.51 -4.58 22.17
C VAL A 28 -1.78 -3.90 23.32
N ASP A 29 -0.69 -3.17 23.02
CA ASP A 29 0.10 -2.43 24.01
C ASP A 29 -0.71 -1.30 24.67
N ASP A 30 -1.65 -0.70 23.93
CA ASP A 30 -2.58 0.32 24.44
C ASP A 30 -3.74 -0.28 25.27
N GLY A 31 -3.76 -1.60 25.44
CA GLY A 31 -4.65 -2.31 26.35
C GLY A 31 -5.94 -2.84 25.72
N PHE A 32 -6.11 -2.76 24.40
CA PHE A 32 -7.24 -3.38 23.71
C PHE A 32 -7.12 -4.90 23.61
N GLU A 33 -8.25 -5.59 23.56
CA GLU A 33 -8.33 -7.00 23.15
C GLU A 33 -8.52 -7.03 21.63
N VAL A 34 -7.50 -7.45 20.89
CA VAL A 34 -7.45 -7.32 19.43
C VAL A 34 -7.76 -8.64 18.75
N PHE A 35 -8.70 -8.61 17.82
CA PHE A 35 -9.07 -9.70 16.94
C PHE A 35 -8.71 -9.31 15.49
N THR A 36 -8.28 -10.28 14.70
CA THR A 36 -8.03 -10.09 13.28
C THR A 36 -8.84 -11.11 12.48
N ALA A 37 -9.47 -10.68 11.39
CA ALA A 37 -10.21 -11.57 10.51
C ALA A 37 -9.67 -11.51 9.09
N ALA A 38 -9.32 -12.66 8.54
CA ALA A 38 -8.89 -12.84 7.15
C ALA A 38 -9.31 -14.22 6.63
N PRO A 39 -9.43 -14.42 5.30
CA PRO A 39 -9.60 -15.75 4.74
C PRO A 39 -8.29 -16.53 4.73
N ASP A 40 -8.41 -17.86 4.77
CA ASP A 40 -7.36 -18.82 4.44
C ASP A 40 -6.00 -18.52 5.12
N TYR A 41 -5.99 -18.38 6.46
CA TYR A 41 -4.76 -18.15 7.22
C TYR A 41 -3.74 -19.28 7.01
N ALA A 42 -2.57 -18.95 6.48
CA ALA A 42 -1.40 -19.81 6.59
C ALA A 42 -0.94 -19.93 8.06
N ASP A 43 -0.40 -21.09 8.45
CA ASP A 43 0.01 -21.35 9.84
C ASP A 43 1.03 -20.32 10.35
N GLU A 44 1.98 -19.92 9.51
CA GLU A 44 2.96 -18.87 9.83
C GLU A 44 2.29 -17.54 10.20
N PHE A 45 1.37 -17.04 9.37
CA PHE A 45 0.69 -15.77 9.62
C PHE A 45 -0.26 -15.86 10.83
N ARG A 46 -0.89 -17.01 11.03
CA ARG A 46 -1.70 -17.29 12.21
C ARG A 46 -0.87 -17.20 13.49
N GLN A 47 0.34 -17.78 13.48
CA GLN A 47 1.26 -17.73 14.62
C GLN A 47 1.76 -16.30 14.84
N ASN A 48 2.20 -15.61 13.81
CA ASN A 48 2.66 -14.22 13.90
C ASN A 48 1.59 -13.28 14.52
N ILE A 49 0.30 -13.47 14.20
CA ILE A 49 -0.78 -12.70 14.82
C ILE A 49 -0.88 -12.99 16.31
N LYS A 50 -0.76 -14.26 16.73
CA LYS A 50 -0.77 -14.64 18.16
C LYS A 50 0.43 -14.06 18.90
N ASP A 51 1.60 -14.06 18.29
CA ASP A 51 2.84 -13.51 18.86
C ASP A 51 2.75 -11.98 19.06
N LEU A 52 1.94 -11.29 18.26
CA LEU A 52 1.59 -9.89 18.47
C LEU A 52 0.58 -9.67 19.62
N GLY A 53 0.03 -10.75 20.20
CA GLY A 53 -0.98 -10.70 21.26
C GLY A 53 -2.42 -10.57 20.78
N ALA A 54 -2.68 -10.80 19.49
CA ALA A 54 -4.03 -10.74 18.92
C ALA A 54 -4.61 -12.13 18.62
N THR A 55 -5.93 -12.21 18.47
CA THR A 55 -6.66 -13.45 18.20
C THR A 55 -7.03 -13.53 16.70
N PRO A 56 -6.48 -14.48 15.92
CA PRO A 56 -6.84 -14.68 14.54
C PRO A 56 -8.18 -15.41 14.40
N LEU A 57 -9.10 -14.83 13.65
CA LEU A 57 -10.39 -15.39 13.26
C LEU A 57 -10.42 -15.61 11.75
N GLU A 58 -11.08 -16.65 11.30
CA GLU A 58 -11.15 -17.00 9.89
C GLU A 58 -12.58 -16.87 9.36
N PHE A 59 -12.72 -16.35 8.14
CA PHE A 59 -13.98 -16.29 7.41
C PHE A 59 -13.74 -16.52 5.92
N LYS A 60 -14.73 -16.96 5.20
CA LYS A 60 -14.60 -17.22 3.76
C LYS A 60 -14.78 -15.94 2.97
N LEU A 61 -13.79 -15.61 2.13
CA LEU A 61 -13.83 -14.46 1.24
C LEU A 61 -13.28 -14.83 -0.14
N GLN A 62 -14.09 -14.66 -1.18
CA GLN A 62 -13.58 -14.71 -2.54
C GLN A 62 -12.89 -13.37 -2.86
N ARG A 63 -11.55 -13.35 -2.91
CA ARG A 63 -10.75 -12.11 -3.11
C ARG A 63 -11.05 -11.42 -4.44
N THR A 64 -11.21 -12.20 -5.52
CA THR A 64 -11.45 -11.71 -6.88
C THR A 64 -12.83 -12.16 -7.39
N GLY A 65 -13.38 -11.40 -8.34
CA GLY A 65 -14.69 -11.68 -8.91
C GLY A 65 -15.87 -11.25 -8.01
N LEU A 66 -17.08 -11.43 -8.53
CA LEU A 66 -18.34 -11.10 -7.89
C LEU A 66 -19.23 -12.33 -7.90
N ASN A 67 -19.59 -12.81 -6.72
CA ASN A 67 -20.57 -13.86 -6.54
C ASN A 67 -21.49 -13.46 -5.38
N PRO A 68 -22.70 -12.93 -5.65
CA PRO A 68 -23.59 -12.39 -4.64
C PRO A 68 -23.92 -13.37 -3.50
N PHE A 69 -24.05 -14.66 -3.79
CA PHE A 69 -24.34 -15.67 -2.77
C PHE A 69 -23.15 -15.91 -1.84
N LYS A 70 -21.93 -16.03 -2.41
CA LYS A 70 -20.72 -16.20 -1.61
C LYS A 70 -20.41 -14.92 -0.80
N ASP A 71 -20.59 -13.76 -1.43
CA ASP A 71 -20.37 -12.45 -0.80
C ASP A 71 -21.35 -12.24 0.37
N PHE A 72 -22.63 -12.62 0.20
CA PHE A 72 -23.62 -12.57 1.30
C PHE A 72 -23.26 -13.54 2.44
N LYS A 73 -22.78 -14.75 2.11
CA LYS A 73 -22.32 -15.71 3.13
C LYS A 73 -21.16 -15.14 3.94
N SER A 74 -20.18 -14.48 3.29
CA SER A 74 -19.08 -13.79 3.97
C SER A 74 -19.58 -12.74 4.98
N ILE A 75 -20.62 -11.96 4.61
CA ILE A 75 -21.23 -10.97 5.52
C ILE A 75 -21.86 -11.65 6.74
N LEU A 76 -22.55 -12.77 6.56
CA LEU A 76 -23.18 -13.51 7.67
C LEU A 76 -22.14 -14.15 8.59
N GLU A 77 -21.05 -14.70 8.03
CA GLU A 77 -19.94 -15.25 8.82
C GLU A 77 -19.27 -14.14 9.67
N LEU A 78 -18.96 -12.99 9.06
CA LEU A 78 -18.42 -11.84 9.81
C LEU A 78 -19.38 -11.37 10.91
N LYS A 79 -20.70 -11.34 10.64
CA LYS A 79 -21.71 -11.01 11.65
C LYS A 79 -21.69 -12.00 12.83
N SER A 80 -21.54 -13.30 12.57
CA SER A 80 -21.43 -14.34 13.62
C SER A 80 -20.19 -14.12 14.48
N LEU A 81 -19.02 -13.98 13.82
CA LEU A 81 -17.75 -13.71 14.50
C LEU A 81 -17.80 -12.47 15.41
N MET A 82 -18.43 -11.39 14.93
CA MET A 82 -18.58 -10.16 15.73
C MET A 82 -19.42 -10.38 16.99
N LYS A 83 -20.50 -11.15 16.88
CA LYS A 83 -21.38 -11.45 18.02
C LYS A 83 -20.76 -12.43 19.01
N GLU A 84 -20.18 -13.51 18.51
CA GLU A 84 -19.54 -14.56 19.32
C GLU A 84 -18.38 -13.99 20.15
N ASN A 85 -17.58 -13.11 19.55
CA ASN A 85 -16.44 -12.48 20.19
C ASN A 85 -16.79 -11.14 20.89
N LYS A 86 -18.07 -10.72 20.91
CA LYS A 86 -18.56 -9.49 21.57
C LYS A 86 -17.72 -8.26 21.18
N ILE A 87 -17.54 -8.04 19.87
CA ILE A 87 -16.72 -6.95 19.30
C ILE A 87 -17.35 -5.59 19.61
N ASP A 88 -16.54 -4.65 20.13
CA ASP A 88 -16.95 -3.29 20.45
C ASP A 88 -16.77 -2.32 19.28
N LEU A 89 -15.75 -2.53 18.40
CA LEU A 89 -15.46 -1.72 17.24
C LEU A 89 -14.86 -2.54 16.09
N VAL A 90 -15.23 -2.24 14.86
CA VAL A 90 -14.72 -2.89 13.64
C VAL A 90 -13.86 -1.92 12.85
N PHE A 91 -12.65 -2.38 12.46
CA PHE A 91 -11.68 -1.63 11.64
C PHE A 91 -11.38 -2.42 10.35
N PRO A 92 -12.23 -2.30 9.32
CA PRO A 92 -12.01 -2.96 8.04
C PRO A 92 -11.14 -2.10 7.13
N TYR A 93 -10.28 -2.73 6.33
CA TYR A 93 -9.49 -2.05 5.31
C TYR A 93 -9.46 -2.85 4.01
N THR A 94 -9.14 -2.21 2.89
CA THR A 94 -9.32 -2.70 1.51
C THR A 94 -10.77 -2.86 1.08
N VAL A 95 -11.02 -3.01 -0.24
CA VAL A 95 -12.36 -2.86 -0.85
C VAL A 95 -13.43 -3.78 -0.24
N LYS A 96 -13.27 -5.10 -0.36
CA LYS A 96 -14.28 -6.08 0.09
C LYS A 96 -14.44 -6.10 1.61
N PRO A 97 -13.38 -6.13 2.42
CA PRO A 97 -13.50 -6.01 3.87
C PRO A 97 -14.22 -4.75 4.33
N VAL A 98 -13.96 -3.58 3.72
CA VAL A 98 -14.68 -2.35 4.06
C VAL A 98 -16.18 -2.50 3.77
N ILE A 99 -16.54 -3.01 2.59
CA ILE A 99 -17.93 -3.18 2.20
C ILE A 99 -18.63 -4.21 3.12
N TYR A 100 -18.10 -5.43 3.21
CA TYR A 100 -18.77 -6.53 3.91
C TYR A 100 -18.66 -6.40 5.43
N GLY A 101 -17.50 -5.96 5.94
CA GLY A 101 -17.29 -5.69 7.36
C GLY A 101 -18.22 -4.59 7.87
N SER A 102 -18.38 -3.49 7.09
CA SER A 102 -19.32 -2.42 7.46
C SER A 102 -20.77 -2.90 7.43
N MET A 103 -21.18 -3.70 6.42
CA MET A 103 -22.52 -4.29 6.37
C MET A 103 -22.79 -5.20 7.57
N ALA A 104 -21.86 -6.11 7.89
CA ALA A 104 -21.98 -7.02 9.02
C ALA A 104 -22.06 -6.27 10.36
N ALA A 105 -21.18 -5.29 10.57
CA ALA A 105 -21.14 -4.47 11.77
C ALA A 105 -22.43 -3.63 11.93
N ASN A 106 -22.95 -3.06 10.85
CA ASN A 106 -24.21 -2.33 10.83
C ASN A 106 -25.40 -3.23 11.25
N MET A 107 -25.40 -4.52 10.84
CA MET A 107 -26.41 -5.50 11.28
C MET A 107 -26.30 -5.82 12.77
N CYS A 108 -25.12 -5.67 13.36
CA CYS A 108 -24.85 -5.86 14.78
C CYS A 108 -24.94 -4.58 15.60
N LYS A 109 -25.12 -3.41 14.96
CA LYS A 109 -25.07 -2.06 15.57
C LYS A 109 -23.71 -1.76 16.21
N ILE A 110 -22.64 -2.33 15.67
CA ILE A 110 -21.25 -2.09 16.12
C ILE A 110 -20.67 -0.89 15.36
N PRO A 111 -19.99 0.06 16.04
CA PRO A 111 -19.32 1.18 15.38
C PRO A 111 -18.21 0.71 14.43
N VAL A 112 -18.05 1.43 13.31
CA VAL A 112 -17.05 1.12 12.28
C VAL A 112 -16.18 2.35 12.00
N ILE A 113 -14.88 2.15 12.00
CA ILE A 113 -13.89 3.05 11.41
C ILE A 113 -13.29 2.35 10.20
N SER A 114 -13.66 2.76 8.99
CA SER A 114 -13.19 2.11 7.76
C SER A 114 -12.00 2.83 7.16
N LEU A 115 -11.01 2.07 6.68
CA LEU A 115 -9.81 2.62 6.04
C LEU A 115 -9.80 2.31 4.54
N ILE A 116 -9.83 3.36 3.73
CA ILE A 116 -9.72 3.29 2.27
C ILE A 116 -8.23 3.34 1.89
N THR A 117 -7.69 2.18 1.48
CA THR A 117 -6.26 1.99 1.20
C THR A 117 -5.91 2.07 -0.29
N GLY A 118 -6.64 2.89 -1.03
CA GLY A 118 -6.63 2.95 -2.49
C GLY A 118 -7.77 2.15 -3.10
N LEU A 119 -8.12 2.49 -4.33
CA LEU A 119 -9.32 1.97 -5.00
C LEU A 119 -8.99 0.88 -6.03
N GLY A 120 -7.73 0.73 -6.39
CA GLY A 120 -7.21 -0.33 -7.22
C GLY A 120 -7.73 -0.33 -8.66
N TYR A 121 -7.60 -1.47 -9.34
CA TYR A 121 -7.92 -1.65 -10.75
C TYR A 121 -9.35 -1.24 -11.13
N ALA A 122 -10.32 -1.54 -10.28
CA ALA A 122 -11.72 -1.25 -10.56
C ALA A 122 -12.01 0.26 -10.78
N PHE A 123 -11.16 1.13 -10.25
CA PHE A 123 -11.31 2.59 -10.35
C PHE A 123 -10.31 3.25 -11.33
N THR A 124 -9.59 2.46 -12.13
CA THR A 124 -8.71 3.00 -13.18
C THR A 124 -9.49 3.55 -14.38
N GLY A 125 -10.72 3.07 -14.61
CA GLY A 125 -11.56 3.49 -15.74
C GLY A 125 -11.04 3.07 -17.13
N LEU A 126 -9.94 2.32 -17.21
CA LEU A 126 -9.21 2.00 -18.45
C LEU A 126 -10.03 1.16 -19.43
N THR A 127 -10.94 0.31 -18.97
CA THR A 127 -11.77 -0.57 -19.79
C THR A 127 -13.26 -0.41 -19.49
N ALA A 128 -14.13 -0.80 -20.44
CA ALA A 128 -15.58 -0.81 -20.22
C ALA A 128 -15.96 -1.69 -19.01
N LYS A 129 -15.28 -2.85 -18.85
CA LYS A 129 -15.43 -3.74 -17.70
C LYS A 129 -15.02 -3.07 -16.40
N ALA A 130 -13.91 -2.34 -16.39
CA ALA A 130 -13.47 -1.58 -15.20
C ALA A 130 -14.49 -0.50 -14.83
N ARG A 131 -15.05 0.23 -15.80
CA ARG A 131 -16.08 1.25 -15.55
C ARG A 131 -17.38 0.67 -14.98
N LEU A 132 -17.83 -0.51 -15.47
CA LEU A 132 -18.98 -1.19 -14.92
C LEU A 132 -18.74 -1.66 -13.48
N LEU A 133 -17.60 -2.28 -13.24
CA LEU A 133 -17.15 -2.72 -11.92
C LEU A 133 -17.02 -1.55 -10.94
N GLN A 134 -16.51 -0.42 -11.41
CA GLN A 134 -16.43 0.82 -10.63
C GLN A 134 -17.82 1.26 -10.15
N ARG A 135 -18.80 1.40 -11.03
CA ARG A 135 -20.18 1.81 -10.67
C ARG A 135 -20.81 0.86 -9.65
N PHE A 136 -20.58 -0.44 -9.83
CA PHE A 136 -21.06 -1.45 -8.89
C PHE A 136 -20.41 -1.27 -7.51
N ASN A 137 -19.09 -1.14 -7.44
CA ASN A 137 -18.36 -0.90 -6.20
C ASN A 137 -18.76 0.43 -5.53
N GLU A 138 -18.95 1.51 -6.32
CA GLU A 138 -19.43 2.80 -5.81
C GLU A 138 -20.79 2.63 -5.09
N THR A 139 -21.70 1.87 -5.68
CA THR A 139 -23.02 1.59 -5.08
C THR A 139 -22.87 0.78 -3.78
N LEU A 140 -22.05 -0.28 -3.79
CA LEU A 140 -21.82 -1.08 -2.58
C LEU A 140 -21.15 -0.26 -1.47
N TYR A 141 -20.14 0.55 -1.79
CA TYR A 141 -19.53 1.46 -0.83
C TYR A 141 -20.58 2.41 -0.24
N LYS A 142 -21.37 3.10 -1.08
CA LYS A 142 -22.40 4.04 -0.64
C LYS A 142 -23.38 3.40 0.36
N LEU A 143 -23.79 2.16 0.10
CA LEU A 143 -24.74 1.46 0.99
C LEU A 143 -24.08 0.99 2.28
N SER A 144 -22.84 0.49 2.21
CA SER A 144 -22.15 -0.12 3.34
C SER A 144 -21.59 0.89 4.34
N ILE A 145 -20.90 1.95 3.83
CA ILE A 145 -20.17 2.89 4.71
C ILE A 145 -21.03 4.08 5.20
N ARG A 146 -22.28 4.16 4.78
CA ARG A 146 -23.16 5.30 5.13
C ARG A 146 -23.31 5.51 6.63
N LYS A 147 -23.24 4.45 7.43
CA LYS A 147 -23.39 4.48 8.88
C LYS A 147 -22.06 4.37 9.64
N ASN A 148 -20.94 4.31 8.92
CA ASN A 148 -19.64 4.25 9.58
C ASN A 148 -19.39 5.52 10.39
N LYS A 149 -18.78 5.36 11.55
CA LYS A 149 -18.47 6.48 12.46
C LYS A 149 -17.46 7.43 11.83
N VAL A 150 -16.39 6.84 11.24
CA VAL A 150 -15.38 7.60 10.52
C VAL A 150 -14.96 6.80 9.27
N ILE A 151 -14.65 7.52 8.21
CA ILE A 151 -14.05 6.98 6.99
C ILE A 151 -12.66 7.60 6.86
N VAL A 152 -11.62 6.79 6.96
CA VAL A 152 -10.23 7.23 6.87
C VAL A 152 -9.72 7.02 5.44
N PHE A 153 -9.12 8.04 4.85
CA PHE A 153 -8.49 7.99 3.52
C PHE A 153 -6.97 8.11 3.63
N GLN A 154 -6.26 7.55 2.65
CA GLN A 154 -4.81 7.69 2.55
C GLN A 154 -4.36 8.81 1.62
N ASN A 155 -5.26 9.37 0.82
CA ASN A 155 -5.00 10.50 -0.07
C ASN A 155 -6.28 11.32 -0.30
N LYS A 156 -6.09 12.59 -0.68
CA LYS A 156 -7.20 13.52 -0.95
C LYS A 156 -7.93 13.23 -2.27
N ASP A 157 -7.27 12.62 -3.24
CA ASP A 157 -7.86 12.31 -4.54
C ASP A 157 -8.97 11.25 -4.43
N ASP A 158 -8.77 10.20 -3.60
CA ASP A 158 -9.79 9.18 -3.37
C ASP A 158 -10.98 9.74 -2.58
N TYR A 159 -10.72 10.60 -1.60
CA TYR A 159 -11.79 11.34 -0.90
C TYR A 159 -12.59 12.20 -1.87
N GLN A 160 -11.93 13.00 -2.72
CA GLN A 160 -12.61 13.86 -3.68
C GLN A 160 -13.41 13.04 -4.69
N LEU A 161 -12.87 11.92 -5.19
CA LEU A 161 -13.61 11.02 -6.06
C LEU A 161 -14.89 10.49 -5.38
N PHE A 162 -14.81 10.10 -4.11
CA PHE A 162 -15.98 9.60 -3.38
C PHE A 162 -17.04 10.70 -3.20
N LEU A 163 -16.66 11.96 -3.00
CA LEU A 163 -17.57 13.08 -2.99
C LEU A 163 -18.23 13.33 -4.35
N ASP A 164 -17.43 13.40 -5.43
CA ASP A 164 -17.90 13.68 -6.79
C ASP A 164 -18.85 12.59 -7.31
N ARG A 165 -18.57 11.34 -6.93
CA ARG A 165 -19.40 10.17 -7.25
C ARG A 165 -20.59 9.98 -6.28
N LYS A 166 -20.74 10.86 -5.29
CA LYS A 166 -21.78 10.78 -4.26
C LYS A 166 -21.81 9.43 -3.52
N VAL A 167 -20.63 8.81 -3.38
CA VAL A 167 -20.43 7.62 -2.53
C VAL A 167 -20.53 8.03 -1.06
N ILE A 168 -19.94 9.16 -0.73
CA ILE A 168 -20.05 9.82 0.58
C ILE A 168 -20.66 11.22 0.43
N SER A 169 -21.04 11.80 1.55
CA SER A 169 -21.52 13.19 1.65
C SER A 169 -20.57 14.01 2.53
N LYS A 170 -20.55 15.33 2.36
CA LYS A 170 -19.79 16.27 3.21
C LYS A 170 -20.16 16.22 4.70
N LYS A 171 -21.31 15.60 5.06
CA LYS A 171 -21.77 15.44 6.45
C LYS A 171 -21.13 14.22 7.15
N GLN A 172 -20.54 13.29 6.40
CA GLN A 172 -19.88 12.14 6.99
C GLN A 172 -18.53 12.54 7.57
N LYS A 173 -18.22 12.00 8.75
CA LYS A 173 -16.94 12.23 9.41
C LYS A 173 -15.83 11.52 8.64
N VAL A 174 -14.84 12.27 8.22
CA VAL A 174 -13.69 11.80 7.43
C VAL A 174 -12.42 12.19 8.14
N ASP A 175 -11.40 11.34 8.04
CA ASP A 175 -10.05 11.61 8.51
C ASP A 175 -9.03 11.12 7.49
N PHE A 176 -7.76 11.48 7.65
CA PHE A 176 -6.68 11.16 6.73
C PHE A 176 -5.47 10.62 7.47
N VAL A 177 -4.81 9.61 6.86
CA VAL A 177 -3.54 9.08 7.33
C VAL A 177 -2.56 8.91 6.17
N SER A 178 -1.29 9.12 6.42
CA SER A 178 -0.23 9.00 5.41
C SER A 178 0.17 7.52 5.19
N GLY A 179 -0.72 6.75 4.56
CA GLY A 179 -0.48 5.34 4.23
C GLY A 179 -0.63 4.39 5.42
N SER A 180 0.14 3.31 5.38
CA SER A 180 0.24 2.34 6.49
C SER A 180 1.32 2.70 7.51
N GLY A 181 2.08 3.74 7.23
CA GLY A 181 3.32 4.03 7.93
C GLY A 181 4.47 3.08 7.54
N VAL A 182 5.66 3.42 7.96
CA VAL A 182 6.87 2.61 7.83
C VAL A 182 7.59 2.55 9.19
N ASN A 183 8.06 1.37 9.57
CA ASN A 183 8.85 1.20 10.78
C ASN A 183 10.28 1.70 10.53
N LEU A 184 10.61 2.88 11.08
CA LEU A 184 11.89 3.54 10.86
C LEU A 184 13.10 2.80 11.47
N ASN A 185 12.86 1.88 12.40
CA ASN A 185 13.91 1.01 12.97
C ASN A 185 14.19 -0.17 12.03
N GLN A 186 13.15 -0.74 11.42
CA GLN A 186 13.30 -1.81 10.43
C GLN A 186 13.88 -1.29 9.12
N PHE A 187 13.40 -0.13 8.65
CA PHE A 187 13.89 0.59 7.47
C PHE A 187 14.82 1.72 7.92
N SER A 188 15.97 1.32 8.46
CA SER A 188 16.95 2.26 9.02
C SER A 188 17.62 3.08 7.91
N PHE A 189 17.85 4.35 8.21
CA PHE A 189 18.54 5.26 7.32
C PHE A 189 19.99 4.82 7.09
N LYS A 190 20.41 4.84 5.83
CA LYS A 190 21.81 4.73 5.45
C LYS A 190 22.15 5.86 4.48
N GLU A 191 23.08 6.71 4.87
CA GLU A 191 23.57 7.75 4.01
C GLU A 191 24.18 7.16 2.73
N LYS A 192 23.90 7.78 1.60
CA LYS A 192 24.42 7.36 0.29
C LYS A 192 25.67 8.15 -0.03
N ASP A 193 26.74 7.47 -0.35
CA ASP A 193 27.96 8.11 -0.83
C ASP A 193 27.86 8.35 -2.34
N ALA A 194 28.46 9.45 -2.81
CA ALA A 194 28.56 9.70 -4.23
C ALA A 194 29.41 8.61 -4.89
N SER A 195 28.88 7.95 -5.92
CA SER A 195 29.55 6.89 -6.66
C SER A 195 29.58 7.22 -8.16
N ASP A 196 30.64 6.78 -8.84
CA ASP A 196 30.72 6.83 -10.33
C ASP A 196 29.73 5.86 -11.01
N SER A 197 29.11 4.98 -10.24
CA SER A 197 28.14 4.01 -10.71
C SER A 197 26.83 4.21 -9.92
N VAL A 198 25.83 4.81 -10.56
CA VAL A 198 24.52 5.02 -9.95
C VAL A 198 23.64 3.80 -10.16
N SER A 199 23.02 3.35 -9.07
CA SER A 199 22.11 2.20 -9.06
C SER A 199 20.67 2.60 -8.79
N PHE A 200 19.75 2.06 -9.60
CA PHE A 200 18.31 2.28 -9.48
C PHE A 200 17.62 1.01 -9.02
N LEU A 201 16.62 1.14 -8.16
CA LEU A 201 15.84 0.00 -7.66
C LEU A 201 14.35 0.24 -7.85
N LEU A 202 13.66 -0.75 -8.46
CA LEU A 202 12.21 -0.86 -8.46
C LEU A 202 11.78 -2.07 -7.63
N VAL A 203 10.87 -1.86 -6.68
CA VAL A 203 10.26 -2.93 -5.87
C VAL A 203 8.74 -2.87 -6.04
N ALA A 204 8.15 -3.87 -6.72
CA ALA A 204 6.71 -3.92 -6.94
C ALA A 204 6.24 -5.34 -7.32
N ARG A 205 4.94 -5.59 -7.23
CA ARG A 205 4.31 -6.75 -7.88
C ARG A 205 4.52 -6.67 -9.39
N LEU A 206 4.77 -7.82 -10.04
CA LEU A 206 5.06 -7.87 -11.47
C LEU A 206 3.78 -7.71 -12.32
N ILE A 207 3.20 -6.51 -12.28
CA ILE A 207 2.03 -6.12 -13.10
C ILE A 207 2.32 -4.87 -13.92
N LYS A 208 1.69 -4.75 -15.08
CA LYS A 208 1.90 -3.65 -16.04
C LYS A 208 1.69 -2.27 -15.43
N GLU A 209 0.66 -2.15 -14.59
CA GLU A 209 0.26 -0.89 -13.97
C GLU A 209 1.30 -0.34 -12.97
N LYS A 210 2.26 -1.16 -12.54
CA LYS A 210 3.41 -0.71 -11.74
C LYS A 210 4.52 -0.05 -12.57
N GLY A 211 4.34 0.00 -13.91
CA GLY A 211 5.26 0.67 -14.81
C GLY A 211 6.55 -0.10 -15.09
N ILE A 212 6.56 -1.42 -14.83
CA ILE A 212 7.76 -2.27 -15.01
C ILE A 212 8.27 -2.24 -16.45
N ALA A 213 7.37 -2.32 -17.44
CA ALA A 213 7.75 -2.23 -18.85
C ALA A 213 8.45 -0.89 -19.17
N LEU A 214 7.92 0.22 -18.61
CA LEU A 214 8.52 1.54 -18.78
C LEU A 214 9.93 1.62 -18.16
N TYR A 215 10.08 1.01 -16.97
CA TYR A 215 11.38 0.93 -16.29
C TYR A 215 12.40 0.11 -17.11
N MET A 216 11.99 -1.02 -17.69
CA MET A 216 12.85 -1.85 -18.54
C MET A 216 13.32 -1.09 -19.79
N GLU A 217 12.42 -0.35 -20.46
CA GLU A 217 12.79 0.46 -21.63
C GLU A 217 13.74 1.60 -21.25
N ALA A 218 13.50 2.29 -20.13
CA ALA A 218 14.41 3.30 -19.60
C ALA A 218 15.80 2.70 -19.28
N ALA A 219 15.83 1.50 -18.68
CA ALA A 219 17.07 0.79 -18.39
C ALA A 219 17.87 0.46 -19.66
N LYS A 220 17.21 -0.01 -20.73
CA LYS A 220 17.88 -0.26 -22.05
C LYS A 220 18.56 0.99 -22.60
N ILE A 221 17.84 2.12 -22.62
CA ILE A 221 18.35 3.39 -23.13
C ILE A 221 19.54 3.87 -22.29
N LEU A 222 19.38 3.89 -20.98
CA LEU A 222 20.40 4.41 -20.07
C LEU A 222 21.62 3.48 -19.95
N LYS A 223 21.43 2.17 -20.00
CA LYS A 223 22.54 1.20 -20.01
C LYS A 223 23.42 1.32 -21.24
N ALA A 224 22.81 1.58 -22.41
CA ALA A 224 23.56 1.81 -23.65
C ALA A 224 24.40 3.10 -23.59
N LYS A 225 23.88 4.15 -22.95
CA LYS A 225 24.56 5.45 -22.83
C LYS A 225 25.53 5.51 -21.64
N TYR A 226 25.18 4.82 -20.54
CA TYR A 226 25.93 4.79 -19.27
C TYR A 226 26.17 3.36 -18.82
N PRO A 227 27.18 2.65 -19.37
CA PRO A 227 27.41 1.22 -19.11
C PRO A 227 27.65 0.85 -17.65
N LYS A 228 28.10 1.81 -16.82
CA LYS A 228 28.30 1.59 -15.39
C LYS A 228 27.00 1.68 -14.56
N ALA A 229 25.94 2.34 -15.07
CA ALA A 229 24.66 2.44 -14.35
C ALA A 229 24.03 1.05 -14.15
N GLU A 230 23.40 0.82 -12.99
CA GLU A 230 22.78 -0.44 -12.63
C GLU A 230 21.27 -0.28 -12.42
N PHE A 231 20.49 -1.22 -12.94
CA PHE A 231 19.02 -1.20 -12.88
C PHE A 231 18.53 -2.48 -12.21
N HIS A 232 18.05 -2.38 -10.99
CA HIS A 232 17.61 -3.52 -10.17
C HIS A 232 16.09 -3.60 -10.12
N LEU A 233 15.56 -4.81 -10.19
CA LEU A 233 14.15 -5.09 -10.09
C LEU A 233 13.89 -6.22 -9.08
N ILE A 234 13.00 -5.95 -8.12
CA ILE A 234 12.49 -6.93 -7.17
C ILE A 234 10.97 -7.03 -7.35
N GLY A 235 10.46 -8.24 -7.47
CA GLY A 235 9.03 -8.46 -7.58
C GLY A 235 8.63 -9.91 -7.55
N ALA A 236 7.47 -10.17 -6.95
CA ALA A 236 6.84 -11.48 -6.98
C ALA A 236 6.03 -11.65 -8.28
N PRO A 237 6.04 -12.83 -8.89
CA PRO A 237 5.20 -13.15 -10.03
C PRO A 237 3.71 -13.06 -9.64
N GLU A 238 2.88 -12.73 -10.60
CA GLU A 238 1.44 -12.58 -10.43
C GLU A 238 0.70 -13.44 -11.46
N THR A 239 -0.50 -13.87 -11.12
CA THR A 239 -1.37 -14.65 -12.02
C THR A 239 -2.47 -13.80 -12.65
N SER A 240 -2.38 -12.47 -12.54
CA SER A 240 -3.39 -11.55 -13.09
C SER A 240 -3.25 -11.36 -14.61
N PRO A 241 -4.30 -10.94 -15.32
CA PRO A 241 -4.22 -10.63 -16.76
C PRO A 241 -3.22 -9.51 -17.12
N SER A 242 -2.80 -8.71 -16.14
CA SER A 242 -1.80 -7.65 -16.30
C SER A 242 -0.41 -8.09 -15.83
N ALA A 243 -0.19 -9.37 -15.53
CA ALA A 243 1.11 -9.87 -15.13
C ALA A 243 2.19 -9.61 -16.19
N ILE A 244 3.39 -9.29 -15.72
CA ILE A 244 4.61 -9.23 -16.55
C ILE A 244 5.24 -10.63 -16.53
N SER A 245 5.71 -11.08 -17.68
CA SER A 245 6.38 -12.37 -17.82
C SER A 245 7.75 -12.35 -17.13
N GLU A 246 8.00 -13.31 -16.26
CA GLU A 246 9.35 -13.50 -15.70
C GLU A 246 10.39 -13.87 -16.77
N ASP A 247 9.99 -14.53 -17.85
CA ASP A 247 10.93 -14.93 -18.90
C ASP A 247 11.50 -13.71 -19.62
N GLU A 248 10.67 -12.66 -19.86
CA GLU A 248 11.14 -11.39 -20.38
C GLU A 248 12.16 -10.73 -19.44
N LEU A 249 11.91 -10.75 -18.13
CA LEU A 249 12.84 -10.22 -17.13
C LEU A 249 14.15 -11.01 -17.07
N LYS A 250 14.09 -12.34 -17.18
CA LYS A 250 15.26 -13.21 -17.21
C LYS A 250 16.12 -13.00 -18.46
N VAL A 251 15.51 -12.71 -19.61
CA VAL A 251 16.25 -12.36 -20.83
C VAL A 251 17.04 -11.07 -20.63
N LEU A 252 16.40 -10.00 -20.15
CA LEU A 252 17.08 -8.72 -19.89
C LEU A 252 18.14 -8.81 -18.78
N HIS A 253 17.93 -9.69 -17.81
CA HIS A 253 18.94 -10.00 -16.80
C HIS A 253 20.18 -10.66 -17.41
N LYS A 254 19.97 -11.66 -18.30
CA LYS A 254 21.08 -12.36 -19.00
C LYS A 254 21.84 -11.43 -19.94
N GLU A 255 21.15 -10.48 -20.55
CA GLU A 255 21.76 -9.44 -21.40
C GLU A 255 22.48 -8.34 -20.61
N GLY A 256 22.39 -8.34 -19.27
CA GLY A 256 23.02 -7.35 -18.40
C GLY A 256 22.34 -5.98 -18.42
N VAL A 257 21.12 -5.87 -18.95
CA VAL A 257 20.32 -4.62 -18.98
C VAL A 257 19.77 -4.32 -17.59
N ILE A 258 19.22 -5.32 -16.91
CA ILE A 258 18.70 -5.23 -15.55
C ILE A 258 19.28 -6.35 -14.66
N VAL A 259 19.21 -6.14 -13.34
CA VAL A 259 19.44 -7.19 -12.35
C VAL A 259 18.11 -7.58 -11.73
N PHE A 260 17.52 -8.68 -12.19
CA PHE A 260 16.26 -9.21 -11.65
C PHE A 260 16.53 -10.13 -10.47
N HIS A 261 15.99 -9.79 -9.30
CA HIS A 261 16.22 -10.54 -8.04
C HIS A 261 15.09 -11.51 -7.68
N GLY A 262 13.99 -11.55 -8.47
CA GLY A 262 12.79 -12.30 -8.08
C GLY A 262 12.10 -11.71 -6.85
N SER A 263 11.41 -12.54 -6.08
CA SER A 263 10.80 -12.16 -4.81
C SER A 263 11.84 -12.16 -3.69
N GLN A 264 11.89 -11.09 -2.90
CA GLN A 264 12.82 -10.92 -1.78
C GLN A 264 12.06 -10.61 -0.49
N ASN A 265 12.57 -11.09 0.64
CA ASN A 265 12.01 -10.81 1.97
C ASN A 265 12.76 -9.69 2.69
N ASN A 266 14.05 -9.48 2.39
CA ASN A 266 14.89 -8.49 3.05
C ASN A 266 14.99 -7.19 2.23
N ILE A 267 13.86 -6.51 2.07
CA ILE A 267 13.77 -5.26 1.30
C ILE A 267 14.66 -4.12 1.86
N PRO A 268 14.80 -3.94 3.20
CA PRO A 268 15.68 -2.90 3.74
C PRO A 268 17.13 -2.98 3.26
N GLU A 269 17.71 -4.17 3.17
CA GLU A 269 19.07 -4.35 2.66
C GLU A 269 19.20 -3.93 1.19
N HIS A 270 18.21 -4.30 0.38
CA HIS A 270 18.19 -3.91 -1.04
C HIS A 270 18.05 -2.40 -1.23
N LEU A 271 17.19 -1.74 -0.44
CA LEU A 271 17.05 -0.27 -0.46
C LEU A 271 18.34 0.42 0.00
N ASN A 272 18.94 -0.08 1.08
CA ASN A 272 20.18 0.48 1.60
C ASN A 272 21.40 0.27 0.68
N ALA A 273 21.37 -0.78 -0.14
CA ALA A 273 22.44 -1.09 -1.08
C ALA A 273 22.31 -0.38 -2.44
N ARG A 274 21.24 0.39 -2.67
CA ARG A 274 20.97 1.07 -3.95
C ARG A 274 20.72 2.55 -3.73
N ASP A 275 20.98 3.35 -4.78
CA ASP A 275 21.03 4.80 -4.68
C ASP A 275 19.67 5.45 -4.82
N VAL A 276 18.91 5.14 -5.89
CA VAL A 276 17.67 5.81 -6.24
C VAL A 276 16.54 4.80 -6.35
N PHE A 277 15.40 5.11 -5.75
CA PHE A 277 14.19 4.29 -5.86
C PHE A 277 13.29 4.80 -6.98
N VAL A 278 12.79 3.88 -7.83
CA VAL A 278 11.99 4.21 -9.00
C VAL A 278 10.68 3.42 -8.97
N LEU A 279 9.53 4.11 -9.01
CA LEU A 279 8.21 3.47 -9.11
C LEU A 279 7.33 4.23 -10.11
N PRO A 280 7.41 3.95 -11.42
CA PRO A 280 6.64 4.65 -12.45
C PRO A 280 5.21 4.10 -12.56
N SER A 281 4.55 3.90 -11.41
CA SER A 281 3.23 3.29 -11.30
C SER A 281 2.13 4.24 -11.77
N TYR A 282 1.20 3.72 -12.55
CA TYR A 282 -0.08 4.36 -12.87
C TYR A 282 -1.28 3.60 -12.29
N TYR A 283 -1.01 2.67 -11.39
CA TYR A 283 -2.03 2.00 -10.58
C TYR A 283 -2.62 3.00 -9.58
N ARG A 284 -3.93 2.92 -9.34
CA ARG A 284 -4.58 3.79 -8.35
C ARG A 284 -4.28 3.30 -6.93
N GLU A 285 -3.18 3.80 -6.39
CA GLU A 285 -2.67 3.46 -5.05
C GLU A 285 -3.42 4.23 -3.95
N GLY A 286 -3.38 3.69 -2.74
CA GLY A 286 -3.64 4.51 -1.54
C GLY A 286 -2.45 5.43 -1.27
N LEU A 287 -1.38 4.83 -0.77
CA LEU A 287 -0.02 5.36 -0.72
C LEU A 287 0.93 4.15 -0.86
N PRO A 288 1.79 4.09 -1.89
CA PRO A 288 2.62 2.91 -2.12
C PRO A 288 3.60 2.70 -0.97
N ARG A 289 3.49 1.56 -0.28
CA ARG A 289 4.35 1.30 0.88
C ARG A 289 5.83 1.27 0.51
N THR A 290 6.18 0.74 -0.66
CA THR A 290 7.57 0.67 -1.10
C THR A 290 8.24 2.03 -1.28
N THR A 291 7.46 3.09 -1.59
CA THR A 291 8.00 4.46 -1.61
C THR A 291 8.26 4.99 -0.20
N LEU A 292 7.41 4.64 0.79
CA LEU A 292 7.64 5.01 2.19
C LEU A 292 8.89 4.32 2.75
N GLU A 293 9.04 3.03 2.43
CA GLU A 293 10.19 2.22 2.81
C GLU A 293 11.50 2.79 2.22
N ALA A 294 11.44 3.18 0.93
CA ALA A 294 12.57 3.81 0.26
C ALA A 294 12.91 5.20 0.87
N CYS A 295 11.89 6.03 1.15
CA CYS A 295 12.11 7.31 1.85
C CYS A 295 12.78 7.07 3.22
N ALA A 296 12.32 6.09 3.99
CA ALA A 296 12.88 5.77 5.31
C ALA A 296 14.35 5.33 5.23
N CYS A 297 14.73 4.56 4.19
CA CYS A 297 16.12 4.16 3.93
C CYS A 297 17.00 5.28 3.36
N GLY A 298 16.43 6.46 3.05
CA GLY A 298 17.17 7.59 2.49
C GLY A 298 17.42 7.47 0.98
N ASN A 299 16.53 6.84 0.22
CA ASN A 299 16.60 6.86 -1.23
C ASN A 299 15.84 8.07 -1.78
N PRO A 300 16.41 8.88 -2.69
CA PRO A 300 15.63 9.76 -3.56
C PRO A 300 14.58 8.96 -4.34
N ILE A 301 13.42 9.57 -4.58
CA ILE A 301 12.28 8.89 -5.19
C ILE A 301 12.01 9.44 -6.59
N ILE A 302 11.91 8.58 -7.60
CA ILE A 302 11.32 8.89 -8.88
C ILE A 302 9.98 8.15 -8.96
N THR A 303 8.88 8.87 -9.02
CA THR A 303 7.55 8.27 -9.14
C THR A 303 6.61 9.13 -9.99
N THR A 304 5.46 8.59 -10.35
CA THR A 304 4.50 9.31 -11.17
C THR A 304 3.70 10.34 -10.39
N ASP A 305 3.32 11.43 -11.07
CA ASP A 305 2.27 12.35 -10.60
C ASP A 305 0.89 11.69 -10.75
N SER A 306 0.69 10.60 -10.01
CA SER A 306 -0.56 9.84 -9.96
C SER A 306 -1.08 9.72 -8.54
N VAL A 307 -2.36 9.34 -8.42
CA VAL A 307 -3.02 9.18 -7.11
C VAL A 307 -2.23 8.25 -6.19
N GLY A 308 -1.95 8.73 -5.01
CA GLY A 308 -1.18 8.02 -3.97
C GLY A 308 0.33 8.09 -4.19
N CYS A 309 0.84 7.94 -5.41
CA CYS A 309 2.29 8.00 -5.68
C CYS A 309 2.86 9.38 -5.36
N ARG A 310 2.19 10.46 -5.79
CA ARG A 310 2.63 11.85 -5.57
C ARG A 310 2.82 12.22 -4.10
N GLU A 311 2.13 11.55 -3.20
CA GLU A 311 2.18 11.83 -1.76
C GLU A 311 3.56 11.52 -1.13
N SER A 312 4.38 10.71 -1.80
CA SER A 312 5.71 10.32 -1.31
C SER A 312 6.85 11.26 -1.77
N VAL A 313 6.54 12.25 -2.62
CA VAL A 313 7.55 13.15 -3.20
C VAL A 313 7.20 14.62 -2.95
N LYS A 314 8.16 15.38 -2.45
CA LYS A 314 8.24 16.84 -2.55
C LYS A 314 9.16 17.15 -3.73
N GLU A 315 8.57 17.61 -4.86
CA GLU A 315 9.25 17.85 -6.13
C GLU A 315 10.56 18.63 -5.98
N GLY A 316 11.67 18.11 -6.53
CA GLY A 316 13.00 18.70 -6.48
C GLY A 316 13.67 18.68 -5.09
N ILE A 317 13.00 18.20 -4.04
CA ILE A 317 13.55 18.17 -2.67
C ILE A 317 13.99 16.76 -2.31
N ASN A 318 13.12 15.75 -2.43
CA ASN A 318 13.44 14.35 -2.14
C ASN A 318 13.30 13.44 -3.36
N GLY A 319 13.07 13.99 -4.54
CA GLY A 319 12.90 13.25 -5.77
C GLY A 319 12.13 14.01 -6.84
N PHE A 320 11.60 13.26 -7.81
CA PHE A 320 10.90 13.81 -8.96
C PHE A 320 9.57 13.12 -9.23
N LEU A 321 8.56 13.94 -9.59
CA LEU A 321 7.26 13.49 -10.08
C LEU A 321 7.26 13.50 -11.60
N ILE A 322 6.96 12.35 -12.20
CA ILE A 322 6.95 12.20 -13.66
C ILE A 322 5.53 12.02 -14.19
N LYS A 323 5.33 12.39 -15.45
CA LYS A 323 4.08 12.10 -16.16
C LYS A 323 3.88 10.59 -16.27
N PRO A 324 2.72 10.05 -15.87
CA PRO A 324 2.44 8.63 -16.02
C PRO A 324 2.57 8.15 -17.47
N GLN A 325 3.11 6.95 -17.68
CA GLN A 325 3.26 6.29 -18.98
C GLN A 325 4.11 7.07 -19.99
N SER A 326 5.03 7.93 -19.55
CA SER A 326 5.96 8.66 -20.42
C SER A 326 7.39 8.15 -20.20
N LEU A 327 7.97 7.53 -21.23
CA LEU A 327 9.34 7.02 -21.19
C LEU A 327 10.35 8.17 -21.06
N GLU A 328 10.17 9.22 -21.83
CA GLU A 328 11.03 10.42 -21.80
C GLU A 328 11.05 11.05 -20.39
N ALA A 329 9.85 11.23 -19.79
CA ALA A 329 9.72 11.79 -18.46
C ALA A 329 10.33 10.89 -17.36
N LEU A 330 10.50 9.58 -17.60
CA LEU A 330 11.20 8.68 -16.69
C LEU A 330 12.71 8.71 -16.90
N VAL A 331 13.16 8.73 -18.15
CA VAL A 331 14.59 8.74 -18.49
C VAL A 331 15.27 10.00 -17.97
N GLU A 332 14.64 11.16 -18.10
CA GLU A 332 15.20 12.46 -17.72
C GLU A 332 15.67 12.52 -16.25
N PRO A 333 14.85 12.23 -15.22
CA PRO A 333 15.29 12.26 -13.82
C PRO A 333 16.25 11.12 -13.47
N MET A 334 16.18 9.96 -14.16
CA MET A 334 17.18 8.92 -13.97
C MET A 334 18.55 9.38 -14.50
N GLU A 335 18.59 9.99 -15.67
CA GLU A 335 19.81 10.57 -16.24
C GLU A 335 20.33 11.74 -15.41
N PHE A 336 19.44 12.54 -14.80
CA PHE A 336 19.83 13.60 -13.88
C PHE A 336 20.66 13.05 -12.71
N PHE A 337 20.25 11.95 -12.07
CA PHE A 337 21.03 11.36 -10.97
C PHE A 337 22.34 10.75 -11.43
N ILE A 338 22.40 10.15 -12.61
CA ILE A 338 23.65 9.64 -13.19
C ILE A 338 24.68 10.77 -13.39
N ASN A 339 24.22 11.94 -13.86
CA ASN A 339 25.08 13.10 -14.13
C ASN A 339 25.34 13.95 -12.87
N ASN A 340 24.57 13.78 -11.80
CA ASN A 340 24.65 14.56 -10.57
C ASN A 340 24.65 13.66 -9.31
N PRO A 341 25.60 12.73 -9.13
CA PRO A 341 25.55 11.75 -8.05
C PRO A 341 25.56 12.37 -6.64
N ALA A 342 26.14 13.58 -6.47
CA ALA A 342 26.10 14.31 -5.20
C ALA A 342 24.67 14.65 -4.74
N LYS A 343 23.71 14.81 -5.68
CA LYS A 343 22.30 15.05 -5.37
C LYS A 343 21.60 13.85 -4.73
N ILE A 344 22.12 12.65 -4.90
CA ILE A 344 21.60 11.43 -4.28
C ILE A 344 21.66 11.55 -2.76
N LYS A 345 22.81 11.96 -2.22
CA LYS A 345 22.99 12.18 -0.78
C LYS A 345 22.04 13.25 -0.25
N GLU A 346 22.00 14.42 -0.89
CA GLU A 346 21.16 15.56 -0.48
C GLU A 346 19.68 15.17 -0.45
N MET A 347 19.16 14.63 -1.57
CA MET A 347 17.75 14.24 -1.69
C MET A 347 17.41 13.02 -0.83
N GLY A 348 18.39 12.13 -0.59
CA GLY A 348 18.23 10.97 0.30
C GLY A 348 18.04 11.40 1.76
N ILE A 349 18.79 12.37 2.26
CA ILE A 349 18.59 12.96 3.59
C ILE A 349 17.20 13.58 3.69
N ASN A 350 16.78 14.31 2.66
CA ASN A 350 15.45 14.91 2.60
C ASN A 350 14.33 13.84 2.56
N SER A 351 14.55 12.71 1.87
CA SER A 351 13.63 11.57 1.88
C SER A 351 13.45 11.01 3.29
N ARG A 352 14.56 10.82 4.01
CA ARG A 352 14.52 10.34 5.41
C ARG A 352 13.77 11.32 6.31
N THR A 353 14.08 12.60 6.24
CA THR A 353 13.39 13.64 7.02
C THR A 353 11.89 13.62 6.73
N TYR A 354 11.51 13.51 5.45
CA TYR A 354 10.11 13.45 5.05
C TYR A 354 9.41 12.19 5.58
N ALA A 355 10.12 11.05 5.65
CA ALA A 355 9.59 9.82 6.25
C ALA A 355 9.38 9.98 7.77
N GLU A 356 10.31 10.59 8.48
CA GLU A 356 10.21 10.86 9.93
C GLU A 356 9.04 11.79 10.27
N GLU A 357 8.81 12.82 9.46
CA GLU A 357 7.74 13.79 9.67
C GLU A 357 6.35 13.24 9.35
N ARG A 358 6.21 12.36 8.34
CA ARG A 358 4.90 12.00 7.80
C ARG A 358 4.57 10.52 7.78
N PHE A 359 5.59 9.65 7.71
CA PHE A 359 5.41 8.23 7.43
C PHE A 359 5.83 7.33 8.58
N ASP A 360 6.33 7.86 9.70
CA ASP A 360 6.63 7.06 10.88
C ASP A 360 5.38 6.31 11.32
N VAL A 361 5.49 4.99 11.38
CA VAL A 361 4.40 4.09 11.78
C VAL A 361 3.85 4.42 13.17
N ASN A 362 4.70 4.95 14.07
CA ASN A 362 4.28 5.35 15.41
C ASN A 362 3.32 6.55 15.37
N ILE A 363 3.59 7.54 14.52
CA ILE A 363 2.70 8.70 14.33
C ILE A 363 1.36 8.21 13.79
N ILE A 364 1.38 7.41 12.71
CA ILE A 364 0.17 6.90 12.06
C ILE A 364 -0.67 6.03 13.00
N ASN A 365 -0.01 5.15 13.77
CA ASN A 365 -0.70 4.27 14.72
C ASN A 365 -1.33 5.07 15.87
N ASN A 366 -0.61 6.05 16.41
CA ASN A 366 -1.13 6.92 17.47
C ASN A 366 -2.36 7.72 17.01
N ASP A 367 -2.35 8.25 15.79
CA ASP A 367 -3.49 8.96 15.22
C ASP A 367 -4.71 8.04 15.10
N LEU A 368 -4.52 6.83 14.57
CA LEU A 368 -5.59 5.83 14.45
C LEU A 368 -6.10 5.35 15.81
N ILE A 369 -5.23 5.14 16.80
CA ILE A 369 -5.62 4.73 18.16
C ILE A 369 -6.41 5.84 18.84
N ASN A 370 -5.97 7.09 18.73
CA ASN A 370 -6.69 8.25 19.26
C ASN A 370 -8.07 8.39 18.62
N LEU A 371 -8.17 8.14 17.32
CA LEU A 371 -9.45 8.12 16.61
C LEU A 371 -10.36 6.99 17.14
N ILE A 372 -9.84 5.79 17.36
CA ILE A 372 -10.58 4.66 17.93
C ILE A 372 -11.08 4.97 19.33
N LYS A 373 -10.23 5.52 20.22
CA LYS A 373 -10.61 5.91 21.58
C LYS A 373 -11.75 6.93 21.62
N LYS A 374 -11.80 7.82 20.63
CA LYS A 374 -12.82 8.86 20.49
C LYS A 374 -14.20 8.35 20.08
N GLU A 375 -14.24 7.19 19.43
CA GLU A 375 -15.46 6.60 18.88
C GLU A 375 -16.00 5.41 19.72
N LEU A 376 -15.26 4.97 20.75
CA LEU A 376 -15.64 3.97 21.74
C LEU A 376 -16.23 4.58 23.01
#